data_9f1fd67b9a80406f10032ba13a81a58a
#
_entry.id   9f1fd67b9a80406f10032ba13a81a58a
#
_cell.length_a   1.000
_cell.length_b   1.000
_cell.length_c   1.000
_cell.angle_alpha   90.00
_cell.angle_beta   90.00
_cell.angle_gamma   90.00
#
_symmetry.space_group_name_H-M   'P 1'
#
loop_
_entity.id
_entity.type
_entity.pdbx_description
1 polymer ?
#
loop_
_entity_poly.entity_id
_entity_poly.type
_entity_poly.pdbx_seq_one_letter_code
_entity_poly.pdbx_strand_id
1 'polypeptide(L)'
;MKKQWRLVSLVSLLALLLGGCGKAFQSTLIPQGEAAKMQYDLLILSTSIMVLVVLVVTAIFLYVIVRFRQRKGQENVIPKQVEGSHKLEVIWTVIPILLLLVLAVPTVTYTFKLADVSAANKKTLDEGTSVVDVTARLYWWEFAYKGEKIITSQDLVIPAGKKVYLNLKGADIKHSFWVPSLAGKMDTNPDNANQMWIQADKAGTYNGFCAELCGPSHALMQFKVRVLNESEYKDWVAAMQKQDGKSVAASVQDGQKVFQQSCAGCHAVDAKDARPAAARIAPNLANFGDRDMVAGIADNTEENVKKWLKDPESMKPGNLMTNKYGKLSDQQIDALAAYLESLKLGQ
;
A
#
# COMPACT_ATOMS: atom_id res chain seq x y z
N MET A 1 1.41 -37.36 33.44
CA MET A 1 1.55 -35.92 33.67
C MET A 1 2.58 -35.23 32.75
N LYS A 2 3.87 -35.59 32.69
CA LYS A 2 4.89 -34.91 31.86
C LYS A 2 4.56 -34.86 30.33
N LYS A 3 3.90 -35.88 29.78
CA LYS A 3 3.52 -35.95 28.35
C LYS A 3 2.37 -34.98 28.01
N GLN A 4 1.42 -34.79 28.91
CA GLN A 4 0.30 -33.86 28.75
C GLN A 4 0.74 -32.40 28.80
N TRP A 5 1.66 -32.07 29.71
CA TRP A 5 2.24 -30.73 29.81
C TRP A 5 3.02 -30.33 28.55
N ARG A 6 3.76 -31.28 27.94
CA ARG A 6 4.45 -31.04 26.64
C ARG A 6 3.46 -30.77 25.53
N LEU A 7 2.33 -31.51 25.49
CA LEU A 7 1.28 -31.29 24.49
C LEU A 7 0.62 -29.90 24.68
N VAL A 8 0.28 -29.55 25.94
CA VAL A 8 -0.29 -28.24 26.28
C VAL A 8 0.68 -27.12 25.91
N SER A 9 1.97 -27.25 26.24
CA SER A 9 2.98 -26.25 25.88
C SER A 9 3.11 -26.10 24.36
N LEU A 10 3.07 -27.21 23.60
CA LEU A 10 3.14 -27.17 22.14
C LEU A 10 1.91 -26.51 21.52
N VAL A 11 0.72 -26.84 22.02
CA VAL A 11 -0.55 -26.23 21.56
C VAL A 11 -0.59 -24.75 21.93
N SER A 12 -0.14 -24.37 23.14
CA SER A 12 -0.07 -22.96 23.55
C SER A 12 0.93 -22.16 22.71
N LEU A 13 2.10 -22.74 22.40
CA LEU A 13 3.08 -22.13 21.52
C LEU A 13 2.53 -21.98 20.10
N LEU A 14 1.83 -23.00 19.58
CA LEU A 14 1.20 -22.94 18.28
C LEU A 14 0.08 -21.89 18.24
N ALA A 15 -0.73 -21.78 19.28
CA ALA A 15 -1.77 -20.76 19.40
C ALA A 15 -1.19 -19.33 19.48
N LEU A 16 -0.05 -19.15 20.16
CA LEU A 16 0.67 -17.87 20.19
C LEU A 16 1.26 -17.50 18.83
N LEU A 17 1.77 -18.48 18.07
CA LEU A 17 2.27 -18.26 16.73
C LEU A 17 1.15 -17.97 15.72
N LEU A 18 -0.05 -18.50 15.92
CA LEU A 18 -1.23 -18.26 15.10
C LEU A 18 -1.99 -16.98 15.50
N GLY A 19 -1.70 -16.38 16.64
CA GLY A 19 -2.35 -15.18 17.15
C GLY A 19 -1.95 -13.86 16.51
N GLY A 20 -1.16 -13.88 15.44
CA GLY A 20 -0.71 -12.71 14.70
C GLY A 20 -1.79 -12.10 13.82
N CYS A 21 -2.87 -11.57 14.42
CA CYS A 21 -3.90 -10.84 13.67
C CYS A 21 -3.34 -9.50 13.19
N GLY A 22 -3.24 -9.31 11.87
CA GLY A 22 -2.94 -8.02 11.27
C GLY A 22 -4.04 -6.98 11.58
N LYS A 23 -3.75 -5.71 11.30
CA LYS A 23 -4.73 -4.62 11.43
C LYS A 23 -5.46 -4.42 10.09
N ALA A 24 -6.77 -4.19 10.11
CA ALA A 24 -7.61 -4.06 8.92
C ALA A 24 -7.14 -2.95 7.95
N PHE A 25 -6.55 -1.89 8.48
CA PHE A 25 -6.05 -0.77 7.69
C PHE A 25 -4.70 -1.06 6.98
N GLN A 26 -4.09 -2.22 7.22
CA GLN A 26 -2.73 -2.53 6.71
C GLN A 26 -2.54 -3.98 6.27
N SER A 27 -3.38 -4.91 6.71
CA SER A 27 -3.14 -6.35 6.48
C SER A 27 -3.76 -6.85 5.19
N THR A 28 -2.99 -7.57 4.38
CA THR A 28 -3.48 -8.34 3.23
C THR A 28 -4.38 -9.51 3.63
N LEU A 29 -4.27 -9.98 4.90
CA LEU A 29 -5.09 -11.07 5.43
C LEU A 29 -6.47 -10.58 5.93
N ILE A 30 -6.70 -9.27 5.93
CA ILE A 30 -7.99 -8.65 6.27
C ILE A 30 -8.37 -7.70 5.14
N PRO A 31 -8.77 -8.24 3.96
CA PRO A 31 -9.07 -7.42 2.79
C PRO A 31 -10.22 -6.46 3.06
N GLN A 32 -10.08 -5.23 2.60
CA GLN A 32 -11.03 -4.14 2.76
C GLN A 32 -11.52 -3.58 1.41
N GLY A 33 -11.24 -4.29 0.32
CA GLY A 33 -11.66 -3.92 -1.03
C GLY A 33 -11.68 -5.10 -1.98
N GLU A 34 -12.38 -4.94 -3.12
CA GLU A 34 -12.64 -6.02 -4.09
C GLU A 34 -11.33 -6.66 -4.63
N ALA A 35 -10.33 -5.84 -4.98
CA ALA A 35 -9.07 -6.35 -5.51
C ALA A 35 -8.28 -7.17 -4.47
N ALA A 36 -8.17 -6.67 -3.24
CA ALA A 36 -7.53 -7.40 -2.14
C ALA A 36 -8.28 -8.68 -1.80
N LYS A 37 -9.62 -8.66 -1.86
CA LYS A 37 -10.44 -9.85 -1.61
C LYS A 37 -10.20 -10.95 -2.65
N MET A 38 -10.13 -10.61 -3.94
CA MET A 38 -9.82 -11.59 -4.99
C MET A 38 -8.46 -12.27 -4.75
N GLN A 39 -7.45 -11.51 -4.35
CA GLN A 39 -6.11 -12.02 -4.04
C GLN A 39 -6.13 -12.89 -2.78
N TYR A 40 -6.87 -12.49 -1.75
CA TYR A 40 -7.03 -13.25 -0.52
C TYR A 40 -7.75 -14.59 -0.78
N ASP A 41 -8.83 -14.59 -1.58
CA ASP A 41 -9.56 -15.82 -1.93
C ASP A 41 -8.65 -16.82 -2.66
N LEU A 42 -7.78 -16.35 -3.57
CA LEU A 42 -6.76 -17.19 -4.22
C LEU A 42 -5.71 -17.70 -3.23
N LEU A 43 -5.27 -16.87 -2.30
CA LEU A 43 -4.31 -17.25 -1.27
C LEU A 43 -4.88 -18.39 -0.41
N ILE A 44 -6.12 -18.28 0.04
CA ILE A 44 -6.78 -19.31 0.85
C ILE A 44 -6.96 -20.61 0.06
N LEU A 45 -7.44 -20.52 -1.18
CA LEU A 45 -7.61 -21.67 -2.06
C LEU A 45 -6.27 -22.40 -2.30
N SER A 46 -5.24 -21.67 -2.72
CA SER A 46 -3.92 -22.26 -3.00
C SER A 46 -3.28 -22.85 -1.75
N THR A 47 -3.35 -22.14 -0.61
CA THR A 47 -2.83 -22.63 0.68
C THR A 47 -3.56 -23.89 1.12
N SER A 48 -4.88 -23.96 0.98
CA SER A 48 -5.68 -25.15 1.33
C SER A 48 -5.28 -26.36 0.49
N ILE A 49 -5.10 -26.19 -0.82
CA ILE A 49 -4.61 -27.25 -1.72
C ILE A 49 -3.21 -27.70 -1.31
N MET A 50 -2.30 -26.74 -1.05
CA MET A 50 -0.92 -27.07 -0.64
C MET A 50 -0.86 -27.81 0.69
N VAL A 51 -1.64 -27.40 1.69
CA VAL A 51 -1.73 -28.08 2.99
C VAL A 51 -2.25 -29.51 2.80
N LEU A 52 -3.30 -29.70 1.98
CA LEU A 52 -3.81 -31.03 1.67
C LEU A 52 -2.71 -31.93 1.07
N VAL A 53 -2.00 -31.44 0.07
CA VAL A 53 -0.91 -32.19 -0.61
C VAL A 53 0.20 -32.54 0.38
N VAL A 54 0.64 -31.57 1.20
CA VAL A 54 1.68 -31.79 2.21
C VAL A 54 1.25 -32.84 3.24
N LEU A 55 0.01 -32.80 3.72
CA LEU A 55 -0.51 -33.78 4.66
C LEU A 55 -0.53 -35.20 4.07
N VAL A 56 -1.03 -35.35 2.83
CA VAL A 56 -1.08 -36.65 2.14
C VAL A 56 0.32 -37.22 1.91
N VAL A 57 1.23 -36.40 1.37
CA VAL A 57 2.62 -36.83 1.11
C VAL A 57 3.35 -37.17 2.40
N THR A 58 3.18 -36.36 3.46
CA THR A 58 3.77 -36.62 4.77
C THR A 58 3.23 -37.93 5.39
N ALA A 59 1.93 -38.15 5.28
CA ALA A 59 1.33 -39.40 5.78
C ALA A 59 1.88 -40.64 5.07
N ILE A 60 1.98 -40.61 3.74
CA ILE A 60 2.59 -41.68 2.94
C ILE A 60 4.06 -41.87 3.33
N PHE A 61 4.81 -40.79 3.43
CA PHE A 61 6.22 -40.81 3.79
C PHE A 61 6.45 -41.45 5.17
N LEU A 62 5.70 -41.00 6.18
CA LEU A 62 5.78 -41.58 7.52
C LEU A 62 5.38 -43.07 7.55
N TYR A 63 4.33 -43.44 6.82
CA TYR A 63 3.94 -44.83 6.67
C TYR A 63 5.09 -45.66 6.08
N VAL A 64 5.70 -45.23 4.99
CA VAL A 64 6.81 -45.92 4.33
C VAL A 64 8.01 -46.09 5.27
N ILE A 65 8.44 -45.03 5.95
CA ILE A 65 9.59 -45.08 6.87
C ILE A 65 9.31 -46.07 8.04
N VAL A 66 8.14 -46.00 8.61
CA VAL A 66 7.80 -46.91 9.75
C VAL A 66 7.62 -48.34 9.31
N ARG A 67 6.94 -48.59 8.18
CA ARG A 67 6.57 -49.91 7.72
C ARG A 67 7.72 -50.68 7.07
N PHE A 68 8.56 -50.01 6.30
CA PHE A 68 9.59 -50.62 5.46
C PHE A 68 11.02 -50.39 5.97
N ARG A 69 11.20 -49.88 7.18
CA ARG A 69 12.53 -49.72 7.79
C ARG A 69 13.17 -51.08 8.04
N GLN A 70 14.46 -51.24 7.78
CA GLN A 70 15.25 -52.40 8.11
C GLN A 70 15.25 -52.62 9.65
N ARG A 71 15.03 -53.84 10.07
CA ARG A 71 15.03 -54.25 11.49
C ARG A 71 16.28 -55.09 11.77
N LYS A 72 16.70 -55.15 13.06
CA LYS A 72 17.77 -56.06 13.50
C LYS A 72 17.48 -57.50 13.08
N GLY A 73 18.47 -58.16 12.48
CA GLY A 73 18.35 -59.52 11.95
C GLY A 73 17.83 -59.61 10.50
N GLN A 74 17.64 -58.48 9.83
CA GLN A 74 17.24 -58.40 8.41
C GLN A 74 18.35 -57.85 7.52
N GLU A 75 19.59 -57.81 7.99
CA GLU A 75 20.72 -57.16 7.29
C GLU A 75 21.02 -57.82 5.95
N ASN A 76 20.76 -59.13 5.80
CA ASN A 76 21.01 -59.90 4.59
C ASN A 76 19.73 -60.26 3.80
N VAL A 77 18.59 -59.66 4.16
CA VAL A 77 17.33 -59.93 3.46
C VAL A 77 17.18 -58.94 2.31
N ILE A 78 17.19 -59.46 1.08
CA ILE A 78 16.87 -58.71 -0.12
C ILE A 78 15.36 -58.56 -0.22
N PRO A 79 14.80 -57.32 -0.20
CA PRO A 79 13.37 -57.10 -0.35
C PRO A 79 12.85 -57.64 -1.69
N LYS A 80 11.64 -58.20 -1.67
CA LYS A 80 10.96 -58.63 -2.90
C LYS A 80 10.77 -57.45 -3.82
N GLN A 81 11.15 -57.57 -5.08
CA GLN A 81 10.90 -56.56 -6.10
C GLN A 81 9.39 -56.46 -6.34
N VAL A 82 8.87 -55.23 -6.38
CA VAL A 82 7.47 -54.92 -6.65
C VAL A 82 7.38 -54.17 -7.97
N GLU A 83 6.60 -54.71 -8.89
CA GLU A 83 6.29 -54.04 -10.15
C GLU A 83 5.39 -52.82 -9.88
N GLY A 84 5.47 -51.79 -10.75
CA GLY A 84 4.63 -50.61 -10.70
C GLY A 84 3.14 -50.95 -10.86
N SER A 85 2.28 -50.05 -10.44
CA SER A 85 0.82 -50.19 -10.59
C SER A 85 0.29 -49.08 -11.51
N HIS A 86 -0.15 -49.48 -12.70
CA HIS A 86 -0.72 -48.53 -13.67
C HIS A 86 -1.92 -47.75 -13.06
N LYS A 87 -2.69 -48.34 -12.19
CA LYS A 87 -3.78 -47.64 -11.48
C LYS A 87 -3.25 -46.50 -10.59
N LEU A 88 -2.17 -46.77 -9.85
CA LEU A 88 -1.55 -45.71 -9.00
C LEU A 88 -0.92 -44.61 -9.86
N GLU A 89 -0.30 -44.94 -10.98
CA GLU A 89 0.27 -43.99 -11.92
C GLU A 89 -0.80 -43.02 -12.45
N VAL A 90 -1.95 -43.54 -12.86
CA VAL A 90 -3.08 -42.72 -13.28
C VAL A 90 -3.58 -41.83 -12.13
N ILE A 91 -3.72 -42.37 -10.91
CA ILE A 91 -4.23 -41.64 -9.76
C ILE A 91 -3.33 -40.47 -9.42
N TRP A 92 -2.00 -40.69 -9.25
CA TRP A 92 -1.10 -39.60 -8.86
C TRP A 92 -0.79 -38.62 -9.98
N THR A 93 -1.17 -38.94 -11.23
CA THR A 93 -1.11 -38.00 -12.35
C THR A 93 -2.40 -37.17 -12.46
N VAL A 94 -3.55 -37.81 -12.43
CA VAL A 94 -4.85 -37.17 -12.67
C VAL A 94 -5.26 -36.25 -11.51
N ILE A 95 -5.06 -36.69 -10.25
CA ILE A 95 -5.47 -35.90 -9.08
C ILE A 95 -4.77 -34.55 -9.05
N PRO A 96 -3.42 -34.42 -9.16
CA PRO A 96 -2.75 -33.13 -9.24
C PRO A 96 -3.21 -32.26 -10.41
N ILE A 97 -3.46 -32.83 -11.59
CA ILE A 97 -3.99 -32.08 -12.74
C ILE A 97 -5.35 -31.48 -12.40
N LEU A 98 -6.25 -32.22 -11.77
CA LEU A 98 -7.55 -31.71 -11.37
C LEU A 98 -7.43 -30.59 -10.32
N LEU A 99 -6.52 -30.73 -9.35
CA LEU A 99 -6.25 -29.68 -8.35
C LEU A 99 -5.70 -28.40 -9.00
N LEU A 100 -4.82 -28.54 -9.99
CA LEU A 100 -4.31 -27.41 -10.76
C LEU A 100 -5.42 -26.72 -11.58
N LEU A 101 -6.33 -27.47 -12.17
CA LEU A 101 -7.48 -26.90 -12.90
C LEU A 101 -8.41 -26.11 -11.97
N VAL A 102 -8.66 -26.62 -10.77
CA VAL A 102 -9.44 -25.91 -9.74
C VAL A 102 -8.81 -24.56 -9.37
N LEU A 103 -7.48 -24.49 -9.32
CA LEU A 103 -6.76 -23.24 -9.05
C LEU A 103 -6.66 -22.34 -10.30
N ALA A 104 -6.47 -22.92 -11.48
CA ALA A 104 -6.24 -22.17 -12.72
C ALA A 104 -7.46 -21.33 -13.12
N VAL A 105 -8.67 -21.83 -12.98
CA VAL A 105 -9.89 -21.13 -13.39
C VAL A 105 -10.06 -19.78 -12.65
N PRO A 106 -10.07 -19.72 -11.32
CA PRO A 106 -10.18 -18.45 -10.61
C PRO A 106 -8.93 -17.55 -10.83
N THR A 107 -7.73 -18.15 -10.95
CA THR A 107 -6.51 -17.37 -11.23
C THR A 107 -6.63 -16.61 -12.54
N VAL A 108 -6.99 -17.26 -13.63
CA VAL A 108 -7.17 -16.63 -14.94
C VAL A 108 -8.29 -15.59 -14.89
N THR A 109 -9.43 -15.93 -14.28
CA THR A 109 -10.57 -15.02 -14.16
C THR A 109 -10.20 -13.74 -13.41
N TYR A 110 -9.51 -13.86 -12.27
CA TYR A 110 -9.13 -12.69 -11.47
C TYR A 110 -8.01 -11.88 -12.13
N THR A 111 -7.10 -12.53 -12.86
CA THR A 111 -6.08 -11.82 -13.65
C THR A 111 -6.73 -10.86 -14.64
N PHE A 112 -7.72 -11.32 -15.42
CA PHE A 112 -8.43 -10.45 -16.37
C PHE A 112 -9.26 -9.36 -15.66
N LYS A 113 -9.92 -9.67 -14.55
CA LYS A 113 -10.68 -8.68 -13.77
C LYS A 113 -9.79 -7.58 -13.18
N LEU A 114 -8.62 -7.95 -12.64
CA LEU A 114 -7.68 -6.99 -12.07
C LEU A 114 -6.98 -6.14 -13.13
N ALA A 115 -6.76 -6.70 -14.33
CA ALA A 115 -6.16 -6.00 -15.45
C ALA A 115 -7.14 -5.08 -16.19
N ASP A 116 -8.45 -5.17 -15.92
CA ASP A 116 -9.45 -4.36 -16.64
C ASP A 116 -9.44 -2.91 -16.14
N VAL A 117 -8.80 -2.07 -16.91
CA VAL A 117 -8.74 -0.61 -16.75
C VAL A 117 -9.44 0.11 -17.92
N SER A 118 -10.29 -0.57 -18.67
CA SER A 118 -10.96 -0.06 -19.87
C SER A 118 -11.77 1.22 -19.61
N ALA A 119 -12.41 1.32 -18.43
CA ALA A 119 -13.18 2.51 -18.05
C ALA A 119 -12.31 3.78 -17.90
N ALA A 120 -11.04 3.63 -17.46
CA ALA A 120 -10.12 4.77 -17.35
C ALA A 120 -9.63 5.30 -18.70
N ASN A 121 -9.68 4.46 -19.75
CA ASN A 121 -9.13 4.75 -21.07
C ASN A 121 -10.18 5.26 -22.06
N LYS A 122 -11.42 5.48 -21.64
CA LYS A 122 -12.46 6.07 -22.48
C LYS A 122 -12.13 7.54 -22.80
N LYS A 123 -12.44 7.99 -24.02
CA LYS A 123 -12.27 9.39 -24.43
C LYS A 123 -13.08 10.37 -23.56
N THR A 124 -14.28 9.95 -23.16
CA THR A 124 -15.12 10.65 -22.19
C THR A 124 -15.36 9.69 -21.06
N LEU A 125 -14.94 10.06 -19.86
CA LEU A 125 -15.17 9.24 -18.65
C LEU A 125 -16.68 9.19 -18.36
N ASP A 126 -17.15 8.01 -17.99
CA ASP A 126 -18.52 7.85 -17.51
C ASP A 126 -18.71 8.64 -16.21
N GLU A 127 -19.90 9.15 -15.98
CA GLU A 127 -20.23 9.86 -14.75
C GLU A 127 -19.88 9.03 -13.50
N GLY A 128 -19.13 9.63 -12.58
CA GLY A 128 -18.66 8.95 -11.37
C GLY A 128 -17.39 8.10 -11.54
N THR A 129 -16.80 8.04 -12.75
CA THR A 129 -15.48 7.41 -12.93
C THR A 129 -14.39 8.37 -12.46
N SER A 130 -13.64 8.00 -11.42
CA SER A 130 -12.50 8.76 -10.93
C SER A 130 -11.19 8.18 -11.47
N VAL A 131 -10.36 9.05 -12.05
CA VAL A 131 -9.01 8.72 -12.55
C VAL A 131 -8.00 9.66 -11.90
N VAL A 132 -7.01 9.07 -11.24
CA VAL A 132 -5.96 9.81 -10.54
C VAL A 132 -4.61 9.47 -11.15
N ASP A 133 -3.86 10.48 -11.57
CA ASP A 133 -2.46 10.31 -11.92
C ASP A 133 -1.63 10.29 -10.65
N VAL A 134 -0.92 9.20 -10.43
CA VAL A 134 -0.04 8.99 -9.27
C VAL A 134 1.40 9.12 -9.74
N THR A 135 2.11 10.10 -9.21
CA THR A 135 3.53 10.29 -9.50
C THR A 135 4.36 10.01 -8.25
N ALA A 136 5.20 8.99 -8.32
CA ALA A 136 6.17 8.69 -7.26
C ALA A 136 7.44 9.51 -7.44
N ARG A 137 7.96 10.06 -6.35
CA ARG A 137 9.23 10.82 -6.28
C ARG A 137 9.99 10.43 -5.02
N LEU A 138 11.27 10.64 -4.96
CA LEU A 138 12.13 10.41 -3.78
C LEU A 138 11.83 11.46 -2.68
N TYR A 139 11.14 11.17 -1.60
CA TYR A 139 10.48 9.93 -1.14
C TYR A 139 9.03 10.26 -0.78
N TRP A 140 8.21 10.68 -1.75
CA TRP A 140 6.84 11.14 -1.55
C TRP A 140 5.95 10.82 -2.75
N TRP A 141 4.63 10.97 -2.58
CA TRP A 141 3.62 10.65 -3.58
C TRP A 141 2.80 11.88 -3.95
N GLU A 142 2.65 12.15 -5.25
CA GLU A 142 1.75 13.15 -5.80
C GLU A 142 0.51 12.46 -6.36
N PHE A 143 -0.67 13.05 -6.10
CA PHE A 143 -1.96 12.58 -6.59
C PHE A 143 -2.64 13.72 -7.34
N ALA A 144 -2.82 13.58 -8.67
CA ALA A 144 -3.49 14.55 -9.51
C ALA A 144 -4.81 14.00 -10.02
N TYR A 145 -5.90 14.57 -9.56
CA TYR A 145 -7.28 14.20 -9.91
C TYR A 145 -7.68 14.96 -11.17
N LYS A 146 -7.75 14.25 -12.30
CA LYS A 146 -7.99 14.87 -13.61
C LYS A 146 -9.37 15.53 -13.73
N GLY A 147 -10.42 14.84 -13.28
CA GLY A 147 -11.78 15.34 -13.34
C GLY A 147 -12.01 16.55 -12.46
N GLU A 148 -11.49 16.49 -11.24
CA GLU A 148 -11.67 17.48 -10.19
C GLU A 148 -10.68 18.66 -10.28
N LYS A 149 -9.59 18.51 -11.07
CA LYS A 149 -8.48 19.48 -11.20
C LYS A 149 -7.83 19.81 -9.85
N ILE A 150 -7.60 18.78 -9.05
CA ILE A 150 -6.98 18.87 -7.73
C ILE A 150 -5.63 18.15 -7.78
N ILE A 151 -4.62 18.75 -7.15
CA ILE A 151 -3.31 18.16 -6.92
C ILE A 151 -3.06 18.14 -5.41
N THR A 152 -2.84 16.96 -4.86
CA THR A 152 -2.47 16.77 -3.46
C THR A 152 -1.27 15.83 -3.34
N SER A 153 -0.78 15.64 -2.14
CA SER A 153 0.39 14.80 -1.87
C SER A 153 0.22 14.04 -0.56
N GLN A 154 0.81 12.85 -0.48
CA GLN A 154 0.86 11.99 0.71
C GLN A 154 -0.49 11.36 1.11
N ASP A 155 -1.61 12.04 0.93
CA ASP A 155 -2.95 11.50 1.18
C ASP A 155 -3.70 11.35 -0.15
N LEU A 156 -4.00 10.10 -0.53
CA LEU A 156 -4.92 9.79 -1.62
C LEU A 156 -6.34 9.70 -1.04
N VAL A 157 -7.21 10.59 -1.45
CA VAL A 157 -8.61 10.63 -0.99
C VAL A 157 -9.53 10.00 -2.03
N ILE A 158 -10.32 9.00 -1.66
CA ILE A 158 -11.20 8.28 -2.58
C ILE A 158 -12.59 8.06 -1.97
N PRO A 159 -13.65 7.92 -2.79
CA PRO A 159 -14.98 7.57 -2.31
C PRO A 159 -15.08 6.06 -1.98
N ALA A 160 -15.82 5.72 -0.91
CA ALA A 160 -16.13 4.35 -0.56
C ALA A 160 -17.01 3.67 -1.62
N GLY A 161 -16.80 2.38 -1.82
CA GLY A 161 -17.60 1.54 -2.72
C GLY A 161 -17.40 1.77 -4.21
N LYS A 162 -16.57 2.74 -4.63
CA LYS A 162 -16.32 3.05 -6.05
C LYS A 162 -14.92 2.66 -6.47
N LYS A 163 -14.79 2.18 -7.71
CA LYS A 163 -13.48 1.94 -8.34
C LYS A 163 -12.83 3.27 -8.71
N VAL A 164 -11.60 3.44 -8.24
CA VAL A 164 -10.73 4.56 -8.61
C VAL A 164 -9.58 4.01 -9.43
N TYR A 165 -9.40 4.55 -10.63
CA TYR A 165 -8.35 4.13 -11.55
C TYR A 165 -7.12 4.99 -11.35
N LEU A 166 -5.96 4.36 -11.30
CA LEU A 166 -4.69 4.99 -11.04
C LEU A 166 -3.78 4.83 -12.26
N ASN A 167 -3.27 5.96 -12.77
CA ASN A 167 -2.17 5.95 -13.74
C ASN A 167 -0.88 6.17 -12.96
N LEU A 168 0.01 5.21 -12.97
CA LEU A 168 1.19 5.14 -12.10
C LEU A 168 2.47 5.47 -12.87
N LYS A 169 3.22 6.47 -12.43
CA LYS A 169 4.49 6.87 -13.04
C LYS A 169 5.53 7.23 -11.97
N GLY A 170 6.79 6.88 -12.20
CA GLY A 170 7.95 7.39 -11.47
C GLY A 170 8.45 8.68 -12.13
N ALA A 171 8.81 9.69 -11.35
CA ALA A 171 9.40 10.91 -11.89
C ALA A 171 10.93 10.89 -11.89
N ASP A 172 11.53 9.98 -11.15
CA ASP A 172 12.96 9.85 -10.92
C ASP A 172 13.44 8.41 -11.16
N ILE A 173 13.14 7.51 -10.24
CA ILE A 173 13.50 6.09 -10.33
C ILE A 173 12.23 5.23 -10.24
N LYS A 174 12.39 3.90 -10.25
CA LYS A 174 11.31 2.97 -10.00
C LYS A 174 10.91 2.99 -8.53
N HIS A 175 9.59 3.06 -8.29
CA HIS A 175 8.94 2.81 -7.01
C HIS A 175 7.79 1.81 -7.24
N SER A 176 7.07 1.41 -6.20
CA SER A 176 5.88 0.58 -6.36
C SER A 176 4.78 1.03 -5.41
N PHE A 177 3.60 1.32 -5.97
CA PHE A 177 2.43 1.73 -5.21
C PHE A 177 1.75 0.50 -4.61
N TRP A 178 1.56 0.51 -3.29
CA TRP A 178 0.94 -0.61 -2.60
C TRP A 178 0.10 -0.18 -1.41
N VAL A 179 -1.17 -0.61 -1.39
CA VAL A 179 -2.08 -0.48 -0.26
C VAL A 179 -2.56 -1.89 0.10
N PRO A 180 -1.88 -2.58 1.05
CA PRO A 180 -2.03 -4.03 1.27
C PRO A 180 -3.46 -4.50 1.50
N SER A 181 -4.27 -3.71 2.20
CA SER A 181 -5.66 -4.05 2.52
C SER A 181 -6.65 -3.78 1.37
N LEU A 182 -6.26 -3.01 0.33
CA LEU A 182 -7.15 -2.63 -0.78
C LEU A 182 -6.82 -3.32 -2.09
N ALA A 183 -5.53 -3.53 -2.39
CA ALA A 183 -5.09 -4.13 -3.66
C ALA A 183 -3.68 -4.70 -3.57
N GLY A 184 -3.24 -5.38 -4.65
CA GLY A 184 -1.85 -5.72 -4.89
C GLY A 184 -0.98 -4.50 -5.17
N LYS A 185 0.34 -4.72 -5.34
CA LYS A 185 1.27 -3.66 -5.71
C LYS A 185 1.39 -3.52 -7.23
N MET A 186 1.72 -2.31 -7.67
CA MET A 186 2.01 -2.00 -9.06
C MET A 186 3.16 -1.00 -9.16
N ASP A 187 4.14 -1.30 -10.01
CA ASP A 187 5.34 -0.46 -10.18
C ASP A 187 5.00 0.88 -10.85
N THR A 188 5.72 1.91 -10.40
CA THR A 188 5.74 3.24 -11.01
C THR A 188 7.10 3.40 -11.72
N ASN A 189 7.10 3.25 -13.04
CA ASN A 189 8.31 3.32 -13.83
C ASN A 189 8.53 4.74 -14.41
N PRO A 190 9.78 5.21 -14.58
CA PRO A 190 10.07 6.47 -15.24
C PRO A 190 9.70 6.46 -16.73
N ASP A 191 9.94 5.35 -17.40
CA ASP A 191 9.87 5.25 -18.86
C ASP A 191 8.47 4.90 -19.39
N ASN A 192 7.62 4.26 -18.57
CA ASN A 192 6.25 3.91 -18.93
C ASN A 192 5.27 4.11 -17.78
N ALA A 193 4.01 4.37 -18.13
CA ALA A 193 2.93 4.44 -17.15
C ALA A 193 2.25 3.08 -17.03
N ASN A 194 2.10 2.58 -15.81
CA ASN A 194 1.26 1.44 -15.50
C ASN A 194 -0.13 1.90 -15.05
N GLN A 195 -1.11 1.02 -15.12
CA GLN A 195 -2.47 1.30 -14.69
C GLN A 195 -2.98 0.20 -13.77
N MET A 196 -3.71 0.60 -12.74
CA MET A 196 -4.47 -0.31 -11.87
C MET A 196 -5.72 0.38 -11.37
N TRP A 197 -6.57 -0.36 -10.70
CA TRP A 197 -7.67 0.22 -9.94
C TRP A 197 -7.63 -0.25 -8.49
N ILE A 198 -8.14 0.60 -7.61
CA ILE A 198 -8.39 0.29 -6.20
C ILE A 198 -9.85 0.59 -5.86
N GLN A 199 -10.36 -0.11 -4.87
CA GLN A 199 -11.67 0.15 -4.27
C GLN A 199 -11.57 -0.16 -2.79
N ALA A 200 -12.22 0.63 -1.96
CA ALA A 200 -12.41 0.34 -0.55
C ALA A 200 -13.90 0.17 -0.24
N ASP A 201 -14.24 -0.88 0.49
CA ASP A 201 -15.63 -1.19 0.82
C ASP A 201 -16.22 -0.21 1.86
N LYS A 202 -15.37 0.34 2.73
CA LYS A 202 -15.77 1.18 3.87
C LYS A 202 -14.90 2.42 3.98
N ALA A 203 -15.53 3.51 4.46
CA ALA A 203 -14.82 4.70 4.88
C ALA A 203 -13.80 4.38 5.99
N GLY A 204 -12.69 5.10 5.98
CA GLY A 204 -11.58 4.92 6.92
C GLY A 204 -10.23 5.31 6.32
N THR A 205 -9.17 5.17 7.09
CA THR A 205 -7.80 5.46 6.64
C THR A 205 -7.00 4.17 6.52
N TYR A 206 -6.40 3.96 5.35
CA TYR A 206 -5.62 2.77 5.01
C TYR A 206 -4.17 3.15 4.74
N ASN A 207 -3.24 2.30 5.16
CA ASN A 207 -1.81 2.55 4.97
C ASN A 207 -1.35 2.16 3.56
N GLY A 208 -0.60 3.07 2.93
CA GLY A 208 0.10 2.85 1.68
C GLY A 208 1.61 2.91 1.85
N PHE A 209 2.33 2.16 1.02
CA PHE A 209 3.78 1.98 1.10
C PHE A 209 4.40 2.02 -0.28
N CYS A 210 5.68 2.42 -0.34
CA CYS A 210 6.53 2.06 -1.45
C CYS A 210 6.96 0.61 -1.30
N ALA A 211 6.77 -0.22 -2.33
CA ALA A 211 7.07 -1.64 -2.32
C ALA A 211 8.18 -2.04 -3.32
N GLU A 212 9.00 -1.07 -3.77
CA GLU A 212 10.20 -1.27 -4.57
C GLU A 212 11.36 -0.48 -3.97
N LEU A 213 12.50 -1.12 -3.75
CA LEU A 213 13.66 -0.49 -3.11
C LEU A 213 14.14 0.71 -3.93
N CYS A 214 14.01 1.90 -3.35
CA CYS A 214 14.27 3.17 -4.03
C CYS A 214 15.33 4.04 -3.34
N GLY A 215 16.06 3.52 -2.36
CA GLY A 215 17.15 4.23 -1.67
C GLY A 215 16.99 4.33 -0.16
N PRO A 216 17.75 5.22 0.52
CA PRO A 216 17.87 5.25 1.98
C PRO A 216 16.55 5.35 2.74
N SER A 217 15.62 6.15 2.22
CA SER A 217 14.31 6.35 2.86
C SER A 217 13.16 5.55 2.22
N HIS A 218 13.47 4.44 1.55
CA HIS A 218 12.47 3.55 0.99
C HIS A 218 11.40 3.14 2.00
N ALA A 219 11.77 2.66 3.17
CA ALA A 219 10.84 2.25 4.23
C ALA A 219 10.02 3.43 4.82
N LEU A 220 10.51 4.64 4.62
CA LEU A 220 9.90 5.89 5.09
C LEU A 220 9.03 6.57 4.00
N MET A 221 8.96 5.99 2.81
CA MET A 221 8.13 6.49 1.71
C MET A 221 6.70 5.94 1.82
N GLN A 222 6.02 6.32 2.90
CA GLN A 222 4.66 5.92 3.22
C GLN A 222 3.66 7.00 2.79
N PHE A 223 2.40 6.60 2.64
CA PHE A 223 1.27 7.48 2.35
C PHE A 223 -0.02 6.92 2.98
N LYS A 224 -1.09 7.71 2.97
CA LYS A 224 -2.42 7.28 3.42
C LYS A 224 -3.40 7.24 2.26
N VAL A 225 -4.34 6.31 2.31
CA VAL A 225 -5.56 6.35 1.51
C VAL A 225 -6.72 6.67 2.45
N ARG A 226 -7.26 7.87 2.32
CA ARG A 226 -8.43 8.33 3.08
C ARG A 226 -9.68 8.05 2.27
N VAL A 227 -10.47 7.13 2.76
CA VAL A 227 -11.73 6.72 2.13
C VAL A 227 -12.87 7.44 2.82
N LEU A 228 -13.60 8.21 2.07
CA LEU A 228 -14.73 9.02 2.54
C LEU A 228 -16.06 8.46 2.02
N ASN A 229 -17.15 8.66 2.75
CA ASN A 229 -18.46 8.43 2.20
C ASN A 229 -18.72 9.38 1.01
N GLU A 230 -19.68 9.07 0.16
CA GLU A 230 -19.88 9.82 -1.09
C GLU A 230 -20.15 11.31 -0.87
N SER A 231 -20.93 11.67 0.16
CA SER A 231 -21.18 13.08 0.53
C SER A 231 -19.92 13.78 1.00
N GLU A 232 -19.17 13.16 1.92
CA GLU A 232 -17.93 13.69 2.46
C GLU A 232 -16.86 13.85 1.36
N TYR A 233 -16.82 12.93 0.39
CA TYR A 233 -15.92 13.05 -0.74
C TYR A 233 -16.27 14.25 -1.62
N LYS A 234 -17.56 14.49 -1.90
CA LYS A 234 -18.01 15.67 -2.66
C LYS A 234 -17.68 16.96 -1.93
N ASP A 235 -17.88 16.98 -0.61
CA ASP A 235 -17.53 18.13 0.24
C ASP A 235 -16.03 18.39 0.25
N TRP A 236 -15.22 17.33 0.35
CA TRP A 236 -13.77 17.41 0.24
C TRP A 236 -13.32 17.99 -1.11
N VAL A 237 -13.89 17.50 -2.22
CA VAL A 237 -13.59 18.01 -3.57
C VAL A 237 -13.91 19.52 -3.65
N ALA A 238 -15.10 19.92 -3.19
CA ALA A 238 -15.54 21.30 -3.22
C ALA A 238 -14.64 22.23 -2.36
N ALA A 239 -14.20 21.74 -1.19
CA ALA A 239 -13.31 22.46 -0.31
C ALA A 239 -11.90 22.59 -0.93
N MET A 240 -11.35 21.49 -1.46
CA MET A 240 -10.05 21.52 -2.16
C MET A 240 -10.06 22.47 -3.36
N GLN A 241 -11.11 22.49 -4.16
CA GLN A 241 -11.21 23.38 -5.32
C GLN A 241 -11.23 24.88 -4.94
N LYS A 242 -11.62 25.22 -3.71
CA LYS A 242 -11.61 26.58 -3.16
C LYS A 242 -10.27 26.95 -2.50
N GLN A 243 -9.47 25.93 -2.11
CA GLN A 243 -8.22 26.16 -1.39
C GLN A 243 -7.15 26.77 -2.30
N ASP A 244 -6.84 28.03 -2.11
CA ASP A 244 -5.84 28.79 -2.88
C ASP A 244 -4.63 29.22 -2.03
N GLY A 245 -4.63 28.93 -0.73
CA GLY A 245 -3.57 29.25 0.22
C GLY A 245 -3.32 30.74 0.48
N LYS A 246 -4.22 31.61 0.00
CA LYS A 246 -4.06 33.08 0.12
C LYS A 246 -4.74 33.65 1.34
N SER A 247 -5.92 33.11 1.68
CA SER A 247 -6.69 33.58 2.82
C SER A 247 -6.22 32.88 4.08
N VAL A 248 -5.49 33.59 4.94
CA VAL A 248 -5.03 33.08 6.23
C VAL A 248 -5.36 34.05 7.35
N ALA A 249 -5.55 33.53 8.56
CA ALA A 249 -5.82 34.34 9.75
C ALA A 249 -4.63 35.29 10.04
N ALA A 250 -4.93 36.45 10.61
CA ALA A 250 -3.90 37.44 10.96
C ALA A 250 -2.80 36.85 11.87
N SER A 251 -3.15 35.91 12.74
CA SER A 251 -2.24 35.23 13.68
C SER A 251 -1.12 34.44 13.02
N VAL A 252 -1.25 34.02 11.75
CA VAL A 252 -0.27 33.18 11.05
C VAL A 252 0.40 33.90 9.85
N GLN A 253 0.18 35.18 9.68
CA GLN A 253 0.74 35.95 8.57
C GLN A 253 2.27 35.96 8.56
N ASP A 254 2.93 35.99 9.73
CA ASP A 254 4.38 35.93 9.77
C ASP A 254 4.93 34.59 9.28
N GLY A 255 4.27 33.48 9.61
CA GLY A 255 4.58 32.16 9.03
C GLY A 255 4.36 32.14 7.51
N GLN A 256 3.30 32.79 7.02
CA GLN A 256 3.06 32.92 5.58
C GLN A 256 4.19 33.69 4.88
N LYS A 257 4.70 34.77 5.48
CA LYS A 257 5.85 35.51 4.94
C LYS A 257 7.10 34.62 4.86
N VAL A 258 7.39 33.87 5.94
CA VAL A 258 8.51 32.91 5.95
C VAL A 258 8.34 31.89 4.84
N PHE A 259 7.12 31.32 4.66
CA PHE A 259 6.81 30.39 3.59
C PHE A 259 7.08 30.99 2.21
N GLN A 260 6.60 32.18 1.94
CA GLN A 260 6.81 32.90 0.67
C GLN A 260 8.29 33.09 0.34
N GLN A 261 9.10 33.42 1.34
CA GLN A 261 10.53 33.68 1.16
C GLN A 261 11.37 32.41 0.98
N SER A 262 11.02 31.31 1.69
CA SER A 262 11.90 30.15 1.83
C SER A 262 11.35 28.86 1.23
N CYS A 263 10.03 28.73 0.99
CA CYS A 263 9.37 27.46 0.66
C CYS A 263 8.58 27.53 -0.66
N ALA A 264 7.99 28.69 -1.01
CA ALA A 264 7.08 28.82 -2.16
C ALA A 264 7.75 28.53 -3.53
N GLY A 265 9.09 28.62 -3.61
CA GLY A 265 9.84 28.25 -4.80
C GLY A 265 9.70 26.74 -5.18
N CYS A 266 9.46 25.87 -4.19
CA CYS A 266 9.33 24.44 -4.39
C CYS A 266 7.91 23.93 -4.08
N HIS A 267 7.25 24.42 -3.03
CA HIS A 267 5.94 23.98 -2.59
C HIS A 267 4.81 24.90 -3.06
N ALA A 268 3.67 24.31 -3.44
CA ALA A 268 2.41 25.02 -3.61
C ALA A 268 1.53 24.86 -2.37
N VAL A 269 0.65 25.85 -2.14
CA VAL A 269 -0.45 25.81 -1.16
C VAL A 269 -1.82 26.03 -1.83
N ASP A 270 -1.83 26.08 -3.15
CA ASP A 270 -3.02 26.08 -4.00
C ASP A 270 -3.26 24.65 -4.48
N ALA A 271 -4.46 24.13 -4.23
CA ALA A 271 -4.81 22.77 -4.63
C ALA A 271 -4.88 22.56 -6.15
N LYS A 272 -5.01 23.62 -6.96
CA LYS A 272 -4.97 23.54 -8.44
C LYS A 272 -3.57 23.41 -8.99
N ASP A 273 -2.58 23.93 -8.30
CA ASP A 273 -1.14 23.93 -8.65
C ASP A 273 -0.88 23.97 -10.16
N ALA A 274 -1.08 25.13 -10.76
CA ALA A 274 -1.00 25.32 -12.21
C ALA A 274 0.41 25.09 -12.82
N ARG A 275 1.42 24.78 -11.98
CA ARG A 275 2.78 24.48 -12.47
C ARG A 275 2.76 23.18 -13.31
N PRO A 276 3.55 23.11 -14.39
CA PRO A 276 3.71 21.85 -15.13
C PRO A 276 4.29 20.76 -14.23
N ALA A 277 3.96 19.48 -14.51
CA ALA A 277 4.35 18.33 -13.70
C ALA A 277 5.87 18.26 -13.40
N ALA A 278 6.71 18.66 -14.39
CA ALA A 278 8.16 18.71 -14.21
C ALA A 278 8.63 19.76 -13.19
N ALA A 279 7.85 20.81 -12.96
CA ALA A 279 8.16 21.86 -12.01
C ALA A 279 7.61 21.60 -10.59
N ARG A 280 6.80 20.58 -10.42
CA ARG A 280 6.27 20.15 -9.11
C ARG A 280 7.27 19.20 -8.44
N ILE A 281 8.40 19.75 -8.01
CA ILE A 281 9.53 19.00 -7.43
C ILE A 281 9.38 18.73 -5.93
N ALA A 282 8.37 19.31 -5.28
CA ALA A 282 8.08 19.15 -3.86
C ALA A 282 6.57 18.99 -3.63
N PRO A 283 6.17 18.35 -2.50
CA PRO A 283 4.76 18.09 -2.18
C PRO A 283 3.91 19.37 -2.19
N ASN A 284 2.70 19.29 -2.78
CA ASN A 284 1.69 20.33 -2.58
C ASN A 284 1.21 20.28 -1.12
N LEU A 285 1.11 21.42 -0.46
CA LEU A 285 0.77 21.58 0.96
C LEU A 285 -0.62 22.20 1.20
N ALA A 286 -1.47 22.28 0.18
CA ALA A 286 -2.77 22.97 0.24
C ALA A 286 -3.67 22.56 1.42
N ASN A 287 -3.60 21.30 1.84
CA ASN A 287 -4.35 20.74 2.98
C ASN A 287 -3.42 20.12 4.03
N PHE A 288 -2.27 20.71 4.26
CA PHE A 288 -1.25 20.15 5.15
C PHE A 288 -1.77 19.94 6.57
N GLY A 289 -2.53 20.90 7.10
CA GLY A 289 -3.07 20.83 8.46
C GLY A 289 -4.14 19.73 8.67
N ASP A 290 -4.69 19.14 7.60
CA ASP A 290 -5.65 18.04 7.68
C ASP A 290 -4.98 16.67 7.58
N ARG A 291 -3.67 16.60 7.34
CA ARG A 291 -2.96 15.34 7.19
C ARG A 291 -2.64 14.71 8.53
N ASP A 292 -2.70 13.40 8.59
CA ASP A 292 -2.34 12.65 9.79
C ASP A 292 -0.83 12.62 10.03
N MET A 293 -0.02 12.85 8.97
CA MET A 293 1.43 12.67 9.03
C MET A 293 2.21 13.81 8.37
N VAL A 294 3.31 14.20 9.00
CA VAL A 294 4.36 15.02 8.39
C VAL A 294 5.35 14.14 7.66
N ALA A 295 5.70 14.53 6.42
CA ALA A 295 6.64 13.84 5.54
C ALA A 295 6.34 12.31 5.32
N GLY A 296 5.16 11.83 5.72
CA GLY A 296 4.77 10.42 5.66
C GLY A 296 5.43 9.52 6.71
N ILE A 297 6.02 10.07 7.77
CA ILE A 297 6.85 9.33 8.74
C ILE A 297 6.49 9.54 10.20
N ALA A 298 5.95 10.68 10.57
CA ALA A 298 5.60 11.02 11.95
C ALA A 298 4.23 11.67 12.02
N ASP A 299 3.57 11.58 13.17
CA ASP A 299 2.28 12.22 13.39
C ASP A 299 2.38 13.73 13.12
N ASN A 300 1.38 14.31 12.48
CA ASN A 300 1.34 15.73 12.15
C ASN A 300 1.01 16.55 13.40
N THR A 301 2.03 16.74 14.22
CA THR A 301 2.01 17.60 15.41
C THR A 301 2.97 18.76 15.24
N GLU A 302 2.69 19.88 15.88
CA GLU A 302 3.57 21.07 15.86
C GLU A 302 5.03 20.71 16.18
N GLU A 303 5.26 19.83 17.17
CA GLU A 303 6.59 19.37 17.54
C GLU A 303 7.30 18.64 16.37
N ASN A 304 6.61 17.72 15.71
CA ASN A 304 7.18 16.94 14.60
C ASN A 304 7.37 17.81 13.36
N VAL A 305 6.47 18.77 13.10
CA VAL A 305 6.63 19.77 12.02
C VAL A 305 7.88 20.61 12.27
N LYS A 306 8.09 21.11 13.49
CA LYS A 306 9.29 21.87 13.87
C LYS A 306 10.56 21.03 13.75
N LYS A 307 10.55 19.75 14.16
CA LYS A 307 11.68 18.83 13.97
C LYS A 307 12.00 18.65 12.49
N TRP A 308 10.98 18.44 11.66
CA TRP A 308 11.13 18.32 10.21
C TRP A 308 11.72 19.57 9.58
N LEU A 309 11.24 20.76 9.98
CA LEU A 309 11.76 22.04 9.48
C LEU A 309 13.19 22.36 9.94
N LYS A 310 13.61 21.82 11.09
CA LYS A 310 14.97 21.99 11.61
C LYS A 310 15.99 21.09 10.92
N ASP A 311 15.66 19.82 10.77
CA ASP A 311 16.56 18.80 10.25
C ASP A 311 15.79 17.67 9.52
N PRO A 312 15.41 17.90 8.26
CA PRO A 312 14.74 16.88 7.46
C PRO A 312 15.58 15.61 7.25
N GLU A 313 16.92 15.77 7.21
CA GLU A 313 17.84 14.65 6.95
C GLU A 313 17.83 13.64 8.09
N SER A 314 17.80 14.08 9.35
CA SER A 314 17.75 13.18 10.51
C SER A 314 16.46 12.37 10.57
N MET A 315 15.34 12.90 10.04
CA MET A 315 14.05 12.23 10.04
C MET A 315 13.84 11.34 8.81
N LYS A 316 14.38 11.76 7.65
CA LYS A 316 14.18 11.07 6.36
C LYS A 316 15.43 11.19 5.49
N PRO A 317 16.44 10.33 5.71
CA PRO A 317 17.74 10.42 5.04
C PRO A 317 17.64 10.41 3.51
N GLY A 318 18.41 11.30 2.87
CA GLY A 318 18.45 11.43 1.40
C GLY A 318 17.22 12.11 0.81
N ASN A 319 16.39 12.80 1.62
CA ASN A 319 15.29 13.61 1.10
C ASN A 319 15.80 14.82 0.32
N LEU A 320 14.99 15.28 -0.67
CA LEU A 320 15.39 16.38 -1.54
C LEU A 320 15.21 17.79 -0.90
N MET A 321 14.61 17.88 0.28
CA MET A 321 14.39 19.16 0.99
C MET A 321 15.63 19.62 1.76
N THR A 322 16.48 18.68 2.18
CA THR A 322 17.72 18.94 2.93
C THR A 322 18.60 19.96 2.21
N ASN A 323 19.02 21.02 2.90
CA ASN A 323 19.87 22.09 2.39
C ASN A 323 19.29 22.88 1.19
N LYS A 324 17.97 22.87 0.97
CA LYS A 324 17.31 23.62 -0.13
C LYS A 324 16.76 24.97 0.29
N TYR A 325 16.74 25.27 1.58
CA TYR A 325 16.34 26.58 2.15
C TYR A 325 17.39 27.03 3.18
N GLY A 326 17.44 28.34 3.43
CA GLY A 326 18.39 28.93 4.38
C GLY A 326 18.08 28.50 5.82
N LYS A 327 19.06 28.71 6.72
CA LYS A 327 18.88 28.43 8.14
C LYS A 327 17.79 29.38 8.71
N LEU A 328 16.72 28.79 9.22
CA LEU A 328 15.63 29.49 9.88
C LEU A 328 15.94 29.64 11.38
N SER A 329 15.56 30.79 11.96
CA SER A 329 15.58 30.96 13.43
C SER A 329 14.45 30.13 14.07
N ASP A 330 14.56 29.82 15.36
CA ASP A 330 13.50 29.13 16.09
C ASP A 330 12.16 29.88 16.00
N GLN A 331 12.17 31.21 16.08
CA GLN A 331 10.96 32.02 15.91
C GLN A 331 10.34 31.89 14.50
N GLN A 332 11.17 31.81 13.46
CA GLN A 332 10.67 31.55 12.10
C GLN A 332 10.10 30.17 11.93
N ILE A 333 10.71 29.15 12.57
CA ILE A 333 10.22 27.78 12.57
C ILE A 333 8.86 27.68 13.27
N ASP A 334 8.71 28.32 14.43
CA ASP A 334 7.44 28.38 15.17
C ASP A 334 6.33 29.04 14.35
N ALA A 335 6.60 30.18 13.75
CA ALA A 335 5.64 30.87 12.90
C ALA A 335 5.27 30.05 11.64
N LEU A 336 6.26 29.44 11.01
CA LEU A 336 6.05 28.60 9.82
C LEU A 336 5.25 27.32 10.15
N ALA A 337 5.51 26.67 11.28
CA ALA A 337 4.76 25.51 11.72
C ALA A 337 3.28 25.86 11.96
N ALA A 338 3.01 26.97 12.66
CA ALA A 338 1.64 27.47 12.87
C ALA A 338 0.93 27.79 11.55
N TYR A 339 1.64 28.38 10.58
CA TYR A 339 1.07 28.63 9.25
C TYR A 339 0.74 27.33 8.52
N LEU A 340 1.63 26.35 8.49
CA LEU A 340 1.40 25.07 7.82
C LEU A 340 0.22 24.31 8.46
N GLU A 341 0.11 24.30 9.77
CA GLU A 341 -1.01 23.68 10.48
C GLU A 341 -2.36 24.39 10.23
N SER A 342 -2.33 25.69 9.90
CA SER A 342 -3.53 26.46 9.53
C SER A 342 -4.05 26.13 8.13
N LEU A 343 -3.28 25.44 7.28
CA LEU A 343 -3.69 25.02 5.95
C LEU A 343 -4.67 23.85 6.02
N LYS A 344 -5.89 24.12 6.48
CA LYS A 344 -7.00 23.17 6.61
C LYS A 344 -8.15 23.52 5.68
N LEU A 345 -8.92 22.49 5.29
CA LEU A 345 -10.13 22.65 4.51
C LEU A 345 -11.28 23.08 5.44
N GLY A 346 -12.06 24.08 5.03
CA GLY A 346 -13.27 24.46 5.75
C GLY A 346 -13.06 25.39 6.96
N GLN A 347 -11.93 26.11 7.04
CA GLN A 347 -11.76 27.25 7.95
C GLN A 347 -11.95 28.56 7.21
#